data_0658618c5c70e7aa6c9ef914e2599bdf
#
_entry.id   0658618c5c70e7aa6c9ef914e2599bdf
#
_cell.length_a   1.000
_cell.length_b   1.000
_cell.length_c   1.000
_cell.angle_alpha   90.00
_cell.angle_beta   90.00
_cell.angle_gamma   90.00
#
_symmetry.space_group_name_H-M   'P 1'
#
loop_
_entity.id
_entity.type
_entity.pdbx_description
1 polymer ?
#
loop_
_entity_poly.entity_id
_entity_poly.type
_entity_poly.pdbx_seq_one_letter_code
_entity_poly.pdbx_strand_id
1 'polypeptide(L)'
;NVVAQDAAGNSSPPATVTVDSSAPPAPVINPSNGVVISGTAEAGATVTLTDAGGNPIGQVTADGSGNWSFTPGTPLANGTVIVATATDPTGNTGPQAATTVDAVAPPAPVIDPSNGTTISGTAEAGAKVILTDGNGNPIGETTADGSGNWTFTPATPLANGTVVNAVAQDPAGNTGPQGSTTVDAVAPNTPVVNPSNGNLLNGTAEPGS
;
A
#
# COMPACT_ATOMS: atom_id res chain seq x y z
N ASN A 1 8.46 -46.73 -11.87
CA ASN A 1 9.76 -47.32 -12.18
C ASN A 1 9.73 -47.85 -13.60
N VAL A 2 10.75 -47.51 -14.36
CA VAL A 2 10.94 -47.98 -15.76
C VAL A 2 12.31 -48.62 -15.86
N VAL A 3 12.39 -49.78 -16.50
CA VAL A 3 13.63 -50.45 -16.84
C VAL A 3 13.70 -50.64 -18.36
N ALA A 4 14.88 -50.52 -18.94
CA ALA A 4 15.13 -50.90 -20.32
C ALA A 4 15.68 -52.31 -20.35
N GLN A 5 15.26 -53.16 -21.33
CA GLN A 5 15.77 -54.49 -21.52
C GLN A 5 16.30 -54.64 -22.97
N ASP A 6 17.46 -55.22 -23.12
CA ASP A 6 18.02 -55.50 -24.45
C ASP A 6 17.44 -56.82 -25.05
N ALA A 7 17.75 -57.10 -26.32
CA ALA A 7 17.28 -58.29 -27.02
C ALA A 7 17.82 -59.56 -26.42
N ALA A 8 18.87 -59.54 -25.61
CA ALA A 8 19.46 -60.70 -24.92
C ALA A 8 18.86 -60.93 -23.53
N GLY A 9 17.92 -60.04 -23.10
CA GLY A 9 17.23 -60.12 -21.81
C GLY A 9 17.92 -59.42 -20.67
N ASN A 10 18.99 -58.65 -20.88
CA ASN A 10 19.63 -57.86 -19.83
C ASN A 10 18.83 -56.62 -19.52
N SER A 11 18.56 -56.38 -18.23
CA SER A 11 17.79 -55.21 -17.77
C SER A 11 18.71 -54.13 -17.18
N SER A 12 18.40 -52.86 -17.48
CA SER A 12 19.05 -51.72 -16.85
C SER A 12 18.63 -51.58 -15.37
N PRO A 13 19.37 -50.84 -14.55
CA PRO A 13 18.84 -50.36 -13.28
C PRO A 13 17.52 -49.60 -13.49
N PRO A 14 16.57 -49.67 -12.53
CA PRO A 14 15.31 -48.96 -12.65
C PRO A 14 15.49 -47.44 -12.56
N ALA A 15 14.90 -46.71 -13.48
CA ALA A 15 14.67 -45.29 -13.35
C ALA A 15 13.36 -45.06 -12.59
N THR A 16 13.35 -44.15 -11.64
CA THR A 16 12.17 -43.79 -10.85
C THR A 16 11.79 -42.34 -11.12
N VAL A 17 10.49 -42.07 -11.16
CA VAL A 17 9.90 -40.74 -11.17
C VAL A 17 8.80 -40.71 -10.12
N THR A 18 8.72 -39.62 -9.38
CA THR A 18 7.57 -39.31 -8.52
C THR A 18 6.54 -38.59 -9.38
N VAL A 19 5.30 -39.08 -9.36
CA VAL A 19 4.19 -38.42 -10.03
C VAL A 19 3.63 -37.37 -9.02
N ASP A 20 3.61 -36.13 -9.39
CA ASP A 20 2.91 -35.06 -8.69
C ASP A 20 1.63 -34.74 -9.47
N SER A 21 0.49 -34.88 -8.82
CA SER A 21 -0.84 -34.59 -9.35
C SER A 21 -1.56 -33.50 -8.52
N SER A 22 -0.84 -32.86 -7.59
CA SER A 22 -1.38 -31.80 -6.74
C SER A 22 -1.25 -30.45 -7.44
N ALA A 23 -2.37 -29.81 -7.74
CA ALA A 23 -2.34 -28.46 -8.26
C ALA A 23 -1.98 -27.44 -7.15
N PRO A 24 -1.21 -26.38 -7.46
CA PRO A 24 -0.91 -25.31 -6.52
C PRO A 24 -2.19 -24.58 -6.08
N PRO A 25 -2.19 -23.93 -4.89
CA PRO A 25 -3.26 -23.04 -4.50
C PRO A 25 -3.37 -21.82 -5.42
N ALA A 26 -4.51 -21.11 -5.36
CA ALA A 26 -4.67 -19.86 -6.09
C ALA A 26 -3.57 -18.86 -5.68
N PRO A 27 -2.95 -18.13 -6.63
CA PRO A 27 -2.01 -17.07 -6.31
C PRO A 27 -2.67 -15.96 -5.48
N VAL A 28 -1.88 -15.28 -4.64
CA VAL A 28 -2.27 -13.98 -4.09
C VAL A 28 -1.76 -12.89 -5.02
N ILE A 29 -2.58 -11.87 -5.29
CA ILE A 29 -2.21 -10.69 -6.06
C ILE A 29 -2.33 -9.48 -5.11
N ASN A 30 -1.24 -8.74 -4.93
CA ASN A 30 -1.24 -7.50 -4.14
C ASN A 30 -2.01 -6.40 -4.88
N PRO A 31 -2.56 -5.39 -4.19
CA PRO A 31 -3.04 -4.17 -4.81
C PRO A 31 -1.99 -3.59 -5.76
N SER A 32 -2.41 -3.05 -6.90
CA SER A 32 -1.50 -2.58 -7.94
C SER A 32 -2.08 -1.39 -8.69
N ASN A 33 -1.22 -0.40 -8.98
CA ASN A 33 -1.52 0.72 -9.85
C ASN A 33 -1.26 0.43 -11.35
N GLY A 34 -0.98 -0.83 -11.67
CA GLY A 34 -0.73 -1.26 -13.05
C GLY A 34 0.72 -1.10 -13.52
N VAL A 35 1.59 -0.47 -12.74
CA VAL A 35 3.03 -0.32 -13.07
C VAL A 35 3.80 -1.60 -12.75
N VAL A 36 3.56 -2.15 -11.56
CA VAL A 36 4.10 -3.43 -11.12
C VAL A 36 2.97 -4.27 -10.58
N ILE A 37 2.90 -5.53 -10.98
CA ILE A 37 1.99 -6.53 -10.47
C ILE A 37 2.82 -7.51 -9.64
N SER A 38 2.44 -7.75 -8.40
CA SER A 38 3.19 -8.63 -7.51
C SER A 38 2.28 -9.46 -6.62
N GLY A 39 2.86 -10.45 -5.97
CA GLY A 39 2.11 -11.30 -5.07
C GLY A 39 2.86 -12.52 -4.60
N THR A 40 2.11 -13.54 -4.18
CA THR A 40 2.68 -14.83 -3.78
C THR A 40 1.98 -15.98 -4.49
N ALA A 41 2.71 -17.05 -4.70
CA ALA A 41 2.25 -18.32 -5.26
C ALA A 41 3.08 -19.47 -4.67
N GLU A 42 2.82 -20.71 -5.07
CA GLU A 42 3.69 -21.82 -4.73
C GLU A 42 5.10 -21.58 -5.27
N ALA A 43 6.10 -21.89 -4.44
CA ALA A 43 7.51 -21.70 -4.81
C ALA A 43 7.87 -22.49 -6.07
N GLY A 44 8.46 -21.83 -7.06
CA GLY A 44 8.81 -22.40 -8.35
C GLY A 44 7.66 -22.52 -9.35
N ALA A 45 6.42 -22.22 -8.96
CA ALA A 45 5.29 -22.22 -9.88
C ALA A 45 5.38 -21.07 -10.90
N THR A 46 4.91 -21.33 -12.12
CA THR A 46 4.74 -20.29 -13.15
C THR A 46 3.41 -19.60 -12.96
N VAL A 47 3.44 -18.29 -12.67
CA VAL A 47 2.25 -17.44 -12.57
C VAL A 47 1.96 -16.85 -13.95
N THR A 48 0.80 -17.18 -14.50
CA THR A 48 0.30 -16.65 -15.78
C THR A 48 -0.71 -15.54 -15.48
N LEU A 49 -0.52 -14.37 -16.09
CA LEU A 49 -1.34 -13.18 -15.93
C LEU A 49 -2.12 -12.91 -17.23
N THR A 50 -3.43 -12.74 -17.11
CA THR A 50 -4.32 -12.35 -18.21
C THR A 50 -5.25 -11.21 -17.77
N ASP A 51 -5.89 -10.54 -18.73
CA ASP A 51 -7.03 -9.67 -18.45
C ASP A 51 -8.33 -10.48 -18.29
N ALA A 52 -9.44 -9.80 -17.99
CA ALA A 52 -10.75 -10.43 -17.85
C ALA A 52 -11.25 -11.13 -19.14
N GLY A 53 -10.74 -10.73 -20.29
CA GLY A 53 -11.03 -11.33 -21.60
C GLY A 53 -10.16 -12.55 -21.92
N GLY A 54 -9.21 -12.89 -21.04
CA GLY A 54 -8.24 -13.97 -21.27
C GLY A 54 -7.06 -13.56 -22.16
N ASN A 55 -6.92 -12.26 -22.51
CA ASN A 55 -5.76 -11.80 -23.27
C ASN A 55 -4.51 -11.82 -22.39
N PRO A 56 -3.35 -12.27 -22.91
CA PRO A 56 -2.15 -12.39 -22.10
C PRO A 56 -1.59 -11.02 -21.68
N ILE A 57 -1.30 -10.86 -20.37
CA ILE A 57 -0.53 -9.75 -19.81
C ILE A 57 0.94 -10.18 -19.69
N GLY A 58 1.20 -11.39 -19.19
CA GLY A 58 2.56 -11.94 -19.07
C GLY A 58 2.64 -13.16 -18.18
N GLN A 59 3.89 -13.59 -17.95
CA GLN A 59 4.21 -14.73 -17.09
C GLN A 59 5.44 -14.42 -16.24
N VAL A 60 5.51 -14.99 -15.04
CA VAL A 60 6.64 -14.89 -14.12
C VAL A 60 6.72 -16.16 -13.27
N THR A 61 7.90 -16.55 -12.84
CA THR A 61 8.09 -17.68 -11.91
C THR A 61 8.21 -17.15 -10.49
N ALA A 62 7.47 -17.75 -9.56
CA ALA A 62 7.60 -17.47 -8.13
C ALA A 62 8.98 -17.96 -7.62
N ASP A 63 9.62 -17.15 -6.80
CA ASP A 63 10.93 -17.48 -6.22
C ASP A 63 10.84 -18.61 -5.16
N GLY A 64 11.98 -19.00 -4.57
CA GLY A 64 12.04 -20.06 -3.56
C GLY A 64 11.28 -19.75 -2.26
N SER A 65 10.85 -18.51 -2.05
CA SER A 65 9.99 -18.06 -0.94
C SER A 65 8.52 -17.88 -1.38
N GLY A 66 8.22 -18.15 -2.65
CA GLY A 66 6.90 -18.01 -3.24
C GLY A 66 6.55 -16.60 -3.70
N ASN A 67 7.47 -15.62 -3.65
CA ASN A 67 7.19 -14.25 -4.11
C ASN A 67 7.36 -14.16 -5.63
N TRP A 68 6.52 -13.35 -6.25
CA TRP A 68 6.62 -13.04 -7.68
C TRP A 68 6.34 -11.56 -7.94
N SER A 69 6.94 -11.02 -9.01
CA SER A 69 6.75 -9.65 -9.46
C SER A 69 6.89 -9.59 -10.98
N PHE A 70 5.97 -8.88 -11.63
CA PHE A 70 5.92 -8.69 -13.07
C PHE A 70 5.70 -7.23 -13.41
N THR A 71 6.49 -6.69 -14.36
CA THR A 71 6.33 -5.33 -14.86
C THR A 71 5.84 -5.40 -16.31
N PRO A 72 4.60 -4.98 -16.60
CA PRO A 72 4.08 -4.90 -17.97
C PRO A 72 4.92 -3.95 -18.82
N GLY A 73 5.02 -4.20 -20.12
CA GLY A 73 5.74 -3.32 -21.05
C GLY A 73 5.14 -1.91 -21.16
N THR A 74 3.84 -1.78 -20.85
CA THR A 74 3.12 -0.52 -20.63
C THR A 74 2.27 -0.67 -19.39
N PRO A 75 2.18 0.36 -18.51
CA PRO A 75 1.31 0.30 -17.34
C PRO A 75 -0.13 -0.04 -17.72
N LEU A 76 -0.77 -0.88 -16.93
CA LEU A 76 -2.16 -1.25 -17.14
C LEU A 76 -3.07 -0.09 -16.72
N ALA A 77 -4.14 0.11 -17.48
CA ALA A 77 -5.11 1.18 -17.21
C ALA A 77 -5.89 0.92 -15.91
N ASN A 78 -6.33 2.01 -15.26
CA ASN A 78 -7.24 1.95 -14.13
C ASN A 78 -8.50 1.14 -14.49
N GLY A 79 -8.94 0.27 -13.57
CA GLY A 79 -10.09 -0.61 -13.79
C GLY A 79 -9.79 -1.88 -14.58
N THR A 80 -8.55 -2.10 -15.07
CA THR A 80 -8.16 -3.36 -15.69
C THR A 80 -8.25 -4.48 -14.66
N VAL A 81 -9.00 -5.53 -14.97
CA VAL A 81 -9.04 -6.75 -14.15
C VAL A 81 -7.84 -7.63 -14.54
N ILE A 82 -7.02 -7.97 -13.55
CA ILE A 82 -5.91 -8.91 -13.67
C ILE A 82 -6.37 -10.25 -13.12
N VAL A 83 -6.23 -11.30 -13.91
CA VAL A 83 -6.47 -12.69 -13.51
C VAL A 83 -5.14 -13.42 -13.49
N ALA A 84 -4.85 -14.14 -12.40
CA ALA A 84 -3.63 -14.93 -12.23
C ALA A 84 -3.96 -16.40 -11.97
N THR A 85 -3.19 -17.29 -12.60
CA THR A 85 -3.16 -18.74 -12.31
C THR A 85 -1.75 -19.17 -12.03
N ALA A 86 -1.56 -20.13 -11.14
CA ALA A 86 -0.27 -20.76 -10.89
C ALA A 86 -0.24 -22.17 -11.48
N THR A 87 0.85 -22.51 -12.16
CA THR A 87 1.11 -23.87 -12.69
C THR A 87 2.44 -24.36 -12.11
N ASP A 88 2.44 -25.51 -11.46
CA ASP A 88 3.63 -26.10 -10.89
C ASP A 88 4.61 -26.62 -11.99
N PRO A 89 5.85 -26.99 -11.62
CA PRO A 89 6.81 -27.52 -12.59
C PRO A 89 6.41 -28.84 -13.26
N THR A 90 5.41 -29.54 -12.71
CA THR A 90 4.91 -30.83 -13.28
C THR A 90 3.70 -30.61 -14.19
N GLY A 91 3.18 -29.39 -14.30
CA GLY A 91 2.13 -29.01 -15.22
C GLY A 91 0.72 -28.97 -14.61
N ASN A 92 0.58 -29.16 -13.29
CA ASN A 92 -0.72 -29.01 -12.63
C ASN A 92 -1.03 -27.52 -12.44
N THR A 93 -2.22 -27.08 -12.88
CA THR A 93 -2.66 -25.69 -12.77
C THR A 93 -3.72 -25.55 -11.69
N GLY A 94 -3.51 -24.59 -10.78
CA GLY A 94 -4.39 -24.27 -9.67
C GLY A 94 -5.55 -23.35 -10.05
N PRO A 95 -6.41 -23.03 -9.08
CA PRO A 95 -7.49 -22.06 -9.25
C PRO A 95 -6.95 -20.66 -9.57
N GLN A 96 -7.77 -19.85 -10.22
CA GLN A 96 -7.46 -18.45 -10.51
C GLN A 96 -7.73 -17.53 -9.31
N ALA A 97 -6.97 -16.45 -9.22
CA ALA A 97 -7.26 -15.26 -8.41
C ALA A 97 -7.43 -14.05 -9.34
N ALA A 98 -8.12 -13.03 -8.87
CA ALA A 98 -8.28 -11.79 -9.63
C ALA A 98 -8.18 -10.56 -8.73
N THR A 99 -7.70 -9.46 -9.29
CA THR A 99 -7.71 -8.12 -8.69
C THR A 99 -8.00 -7.08 -9.76
N THR A 100 -8.32 -5.85 -9.35
CA THR A 100 -8.54 -4.73 -10.27
C THR A 100 -7.43 -3.70 -10.07
N VAL A 101 -6.87 -3.20 -11.16
CA VAL A 101 -5.90 -2.10 -11.14
C VAL A 101 -6.56 -0.84 -10.62
N ASP A 102 -5.97 -0.24 -9.60
CA ASP A 102 -6.30 1.10 -9.13
C ASP A 102 -5.14 2.05 -9.45
N ALA A 103 -5.32 2.87 -10.46
CA ALA A 103 -4.35 3.88 -10.88
C ALA A 103 -4.83 5.31 -10.58
N VAL A 104 -5.76 5.46 -9.62
CA VAL A 104 -6.28 6.75 -9.18
C VAL A 104 -5.56 7.17 -7.91
N ALA A 105 -4.85 8.31 -7.97
CA ALA A 105 -4.18 8.83 -6.80
C ALA A 105 -5.20 9.41 -5.78
N PRO A 106 -4.97 9.22 -4.47
CA PRO A 106 -5.81 9.81 -3.44
C PRO A 106 -5.77 11.35 -3.48
N PRO A 107 -6.81 12.04 -2.96
CA PRO A 107 -6.78 13.48 -2.82
C PRO A 107 -5.71 13.95 -1.81
N ALA A 108 -5.36 15.24 -1.85
CA ALA A 108 -4.46 15.82 -0.87
C ALA A 108 -5.02 15.65 0.55
N PRO A 109 -4.19 15.21 1.53
CA PRO A 109 -4.61 15.21 2.92
C PRO A 109 -4.98 16.61 3.42
N VAL A 110 -6.01 16.68 4.26
CA VAL A 110 -6.28 17.86 5.08
C VAL A 110 -5.52 17.70 6.40
N ILE A 111 -4.85 18.77 6.84
CA ILE A 111 -4.13 18.79 8.11
C ILE A 111 -4.81 19.82 9.01
N ASP A 112 -5.22 19.41 10.20
CA ASP A 112 -5.83 20.29 11.19
C ASP A 112 -4.81 21.29 11.75
N PRO A 113 -5.25 22.45 12.29
CA PRO A 113 -4.39 23.32 13.07
C PRO A 113 -3.70 22.54 14.20
N SER A 114 -2.42 22.79 14.44
CA SER A 114 -1.61 22.06 15.42
C SER A 114 -0.64 22.98 16.14
N ASN A 115 -0.46 22.71 17.45
CA ASN A 115 0.58 23.31 18.27
C ASN A 115 1.91 22.54 18.24
N GLY A 116 2.03 21.54 17.35
CA GLY A 116 3.25 20.75 17.18
C GLY A 116 3.38 19.54 18.10
N THR A 117 2.50 19.33 19.08
CA THR A 117 2.54 18.14 19.96
C THR A 117 1.86 16.94 19.30
N THR A 118 0.80 17.18 18.57
CA THR A 118 0.06 16.18 17.78
C THR A 118 -0.33 16.81 16.46
N ILE A 119 -0.14 16.07 15.39
CA ILE A 119 -0.59 16.43 14.04
C ILE A 119 -1.73 15.50 13.69
N SER A 120 -2.86 16.03 13.26
CA SER A 120 -4.04 15.25 12.86
C SER A 120 -4.67 15.80 11.59
N GLY A 121 -5.63 15.04 11.06
CA GLY A 121 -6.34 15.47 9.88
C GLY A 121 -7.13 14.37 9.22
N THR A 122 -7.44 14.57 7.93
CA THR A 122 -8.15 13.57 7.12
C THR A 122 -7.41 13.28 5.82
N ALA A 123 -7.57 12.05 5.34
CA ALA A 123 -7.05 11.55 4.07
C ALA A 123 -8.00 10.47 3.54
N GLU A 124 -7.69 9.88 2.41
CA GLU A 124 -8.41 8.71 1.92
C GLU A 124 -8.30 7.56 2.95
N ALA A 125 -9.43 6.88 3.18
CA ALA A 125 -9.49 5.79 4.15
C ALA A 125 -8.51 4.66 3.79
N GLY A 126 -7.69 4.25 4.76
CA GLY A 126 -6.65 3.23 4.57
C GLY A 126 -5.38 3.71 3.89
N ALA A 127 -5.32 4.97 3.42
CA ALA A 127 -4.12 5.52 2.82
C ALA A 127 -3.03 5.76 3.87
N LYS A 128 -1.79 5.52 3.48
CA LYS A 128 -0.59 5.87 4.23
C LYS A 128 -0.34 7.38 4.11
N VAL A 129 -0.29 8.09 5.22
CA VAL A 129 0.00 9.53 5.27
C VAL A 129 1.47 9.71 5.62
N ILE A 130 2.23 10.33 4.73
CA ILE A 130 3.66 10.58 4.85
C ILE A 130 3.86 12.06 5.15
N LEU A 131 4.54 12.37 6.28
CA LEU A 131 4.74 13.71 6.78
C LEU A 131 6.19 14.17 6.60
N THR A 132 6.37 15.38 6.06
CA THR A 132 7.68 16.02 5.90
C THR A 132 7.63 17.46 6.39
N ASP A 133 8.80 18.05 6.69
CA ASP A 133 8.92 19.48 6.94
C ASP A 133 8.90 20.29 5.63
N GLY A 134 8.96 21.62 5.73
CA GLY A 134 9.00 22.53 4.58
C GLY A 134 10.22 22.36 3.67
N ASN A 135 11.26 21.66 4.12
CA ASN A 135 12.47 21.35 3.35
C ASN A 135 12.45 19.93 2.75
N GLY A 136 11.37 19.15 3.03
CA GLY A 136 11.25 17.77 2.59
C GLY A 136 11.91 16.73 3.50
N ASN A 137 12.41 17.13 4.70
CA ASN A 137 12.94 16.16 5.65
C ASN A 137 11.79 15.37 6.28
N PRO A 138 11.95 14.04 6.52
CA PRO A 138 10.90 13.22 7.08
C PRO A 138 10.59 13.62 8.53
N ILE A 139 9.30 13.82 8.84
CA ILE A 139 8.76 13.95 10.20
C ILE A 139 8.28 12.58 10.68
N GLY A 140 7.59 11.82 9.82
CA GLY A 140 7.09 10.49 10.13
C GLY A 140 5.97 10.05 9.20
N GLU A 141 5.31 8.96 9.56
CA GLU A 141 4.19 8.41 8.78
C GLU A 141 3.12 7.81 9.69
N THR A 142 1.90 7.78 9.21
CA THR A 142 0.75 7.15 9.86
C THR A 142 -0.20 6.60 8.81
N THR A 143 -1.30 5.96 9.22
CA THR A 143 -2.32 5.45 8.29
C THR A 143 -3.67 6.03 8.68
N ALA A 144 -4.43 6.49 7.69
CA ALA A 144 -5.80 6.93 7.89
C ALA A 144 -6.71 5.73 8.23
N ASP A 145 -7.57 5.89 9.20
CA ASP A 145 -8.54 4.86 9.61
C ASP A 145 -9.64 4.65 8.55
N GLY A 146 -10.57 3.73 8.84
CA GLY A 146 -11.69 3.43 7.93
C GLY A 146 -12.67 4.59 7.71
N SER A 147 -12.56 5.66 8.50
CA SER A 147 -13.33 6.92 8.35
C SER A 147 -12.49 8.03 7.70
N GLY A 148 -11.23 7.74 7.37
CA GLY A 148 -10.29 8.68 6.79
C GLY A 148 -9.57 9.58 7.80
N ASN A 149 -9.74 9.40 9.12
CA ASN A 149 -9.04 10.19 10.12
C ASN A 149 -7.64 9.63 10.37
N TRP A 150 -6.68 10.51 10.59
CA TRP A 150 -5.32 10.13 10.96
C TRP A 150 -4.76 11.04 12.06
N THR A 151 -3.83 10.51 12.82
CA THR A 151 -3.12 11.20 13.89
C THR A 151 -1.67 10.75 13.92
N PHE A 152 -0.76 11.67 14.17
CA PHE A 152 0.67 11.41 14.33
C PHE A 152 1.22 12.26 15.50
N THR A 153 2.02 11.63 16.38
CA THR A 153 2.69 12.31 17.49
C THR A 153 4.19 12.27 17.25
N PRO A 154 4.82 13.42 16.95
CA PRO A 154 6.28 13.50 16.81
C PRO A 154 7.00 13.10 18.09
N ALA A 155 8.20 12.50 18.00
CA ALA A 155 9.01 12.14 19.16
C ALA A 155 9.41 13.35 20.01
N THR A 156 9.55 14.53 19.37
CA THR A 156 9.72 15.83 19.99
C THR A 156 8.71 16.80 19.38
N PRO A 157 8.04 17.63 20.18
CA PRO A 157 7.11 18.62 19.62
C PRO A 157 7.77 19.49 18.54
N LEU A 158 7.05 19.74 17.46
CA LEU A 158 7.52 20.58 16.37
C LEU A 158 7.52 22.06 16.82
N ALA A 159 8.54 22.80 16.42
CA ALA A 159 8.67 24.21 16.78
C ALA A 159 7.60 25.08 16.11
N ASN A 160 7.27 26.20 16.75
CA ASN A 160 6.42 27.25 16.14
C ASN A 160 6.96 27.67 14.77
N GLY A 161 6.08 27.79 13.77
CA GLY A 161 6.44 28.15 12.41
C GLY A 161 6.95 26.99 11.56
N THR A 162 7.05 25.76 12.09
CA THR A 162 7.38 24.59 11.29
C THR A 162 6.29 24.34 10.26
N VAL A 163 6.65 24.30 8.97
CA VAL A 163 5.76 23.85 7.90
C VAL A 163 5.68 22.33 7.94
N VAL A 164 4.47 21.80 7.99
CA VAL A 164 4.19 20.36 7.90
C VAL A 164 3.48 20.09 6.58
N ASN A 165 4.08 19.26 5.77
CA ASN A 165 3.53 18.76 4.53
C ASN A 165 3.06 17.32 4.71
N ALA A 166 1.96 16.95 4.08
CA ALA A 166 1.44 15.58 4.06
C ALA A 166 1.09 15.15 2.65
N VAL A 167 1.46 13.93 2.28
CA VAL A 167 0.98 13.25 1.08
C VAL A 167 0.30 11.95 1.48
N ALA A 168 -0.77 11.58 0.78
CA ALA A 168 -1.41 10.29 0.95
C ALA A 168 -0.94 9.32 -0.14
N GLN A 169 -0.69 8.07 0.24
CA GLN A 169 -0.42 6.97 -0.68
C GLN A 169 -1.43 5.86 -0.40
N ASP A 170 -2.16 5.43 -1.43
CA ASP A 170 -3.11 4.34 -1.34
C ASP A 170 -2.42 2.96 -1.26
N PRO A 171 -3.17 1.87 -0.98
CA PRO A 171 -2.62 0.52 -0.98
C PRO A 171 -2.10 0.03 -2.33
N ALA A 172 -2.52 0.65 -3.45
CA ALA A 172 -2.04 0.33 -4.79
C ALA A 172 -0.71 1.03 -5.13
N GLY A 173 -0.26 1.97 -4.27
CA GLY A 173 0.99 2.71 -4.41
C GLY A 173 0.85 4.03 -5.17
N ASN A 174 -0.38 4.51 -5.46
CA ASN A 174 -0.56 5.84 -6.02
C ASN A 174 -0.34 6.90 -4.94
N THR A 175 0.39 7.96 -5.27
CA THR A 175 0.65 9.07 -4.36
C THR A 175 -0.08 10.32 -4.85
N GLY A 176 -0.87 10.90 -3.94
CA GLY A 176 -1.67 12.09 -4.20
C GLY A 176 -0.90 13.40 -4.09
N PRO A 177 -1.59 14.54 -4.35
CA PRO A 177 -1.05 15.86 -4.11
C PRO A 177 -0.75 16.11 -2.64
N GLN A 178 0.12 17.09 -2.38
CA GLN A 178 0.51 17.51 -1.04
C GLN A 178 -0.54 18.43 -0.42
N GLY A 179 -0.93 18.16 0.86
CA GLY A 179 -1.52 19.12 1.78
C GLY A 179 -0.43 19.77 2.63
N SER A 180 -0.69 20.95 3.21
CA SER A 180 0.28 21.68 4.03
C SER A 180 -0.41 22.49 5.13
N THR A 181 0.26 22.59 6.30
CA THR A 181 -0.10 23.49 7.40
C THR A 181 1.16 24.06 8.04
N THR A 182 1.00 25.07 8.90
CA THR A 182 2.10 25.60 9.70
C THR A 182 1.76 25.44 11.18
N VAL A 183 2.72 24.92 11.95
CA VAL A 183 2.58 24.77 13.40
C VAL A 183 2.48 26.15 14.06
N ASP A 184 1.44 26.33 14.87
CA ASP A 184 1.31 27.47 15.78
C ASP A 184 1.41 26.98 17.22
N ALA A 185 2.57 27.16 17.82
CA ALA A 185 2.85 26.80 19.21
C ALA A 185 2.89 28.02 20.15
N VAL A 186 2.37 29.15 19.69
CA VAL A 186 2.27 30.39 20.51
C VAL A 186 0.95 30.38 21.27
N ALA A 187 1.03 30.44 22.59
CA ALA A 187 -0.17 30.58 23.40
C ALA A 187 -0.79 31.97 23.20
N PRO A 188 -2.13 32.09 23.17
CA PRO A 188 -2.79 33.39 23.11
C PRO A 188 -2.47 34.22 24.33
N ASN A 189 -2.54 35.55 24.17
CA ASN A 189 -2.32 36.48 25.26
C ASN A 189 -3.37 36.30 26.38
N THR A 190 -2.97 36.60 27.62
CA THR A 190 -3.89 36.57 28.77
C THR A 190 -5.07 37.49 28.50
N PRO A 191 -6.33 37.00 28.62
CA PRO A 191 -7.49 37.82 28.46
C PRO A 191 -7.50 38.97 29.48
N VAL A 192 -7.93 40.16 29.06
CA VAL A 192 -8.15 41.30 29.95
C VAL A 192 -9.61 41.29 30.39
N VAL A 193 -9.82 41.23 31.71
CA VAL A 193 -11.17 41.33 32.31
C VAL A 193 -11.35 42.73 32.86
N ASN A 194 -12.41 43.40 32.43
CA ASN A 194 -12.73 44.74 32.94
C ASN A 194 -13.29 44.68 34.38
N PRO A 195 -13.10 45.76 35.20
CA PRO A 195 -13.75 45.84 36.48
C PRO A 195 -15.27 45.64 36.39
N SER A 196 -15.83 44.89 37.35
CA SER A 196 -17.24 44.50 37.34
C SER A 196 -17.86 44.65 38.73
N ASN A 197 -19.13 45.03 38.78
CA ASN A 197 -19.95 45.04 39.99
C ASN A 197 -20.63 43.68 40.24
N GLY A 198 -20.30 42.65 39.51
CA GLY A 198 -20.85 41.31 39.60
C GLY A 198 -22.07 41.02 38.73
N ASN A 199 -22.66 42.04 38.07
CA ASN A 199 -23.82 41.84 37.19
C ASN A 199 -23.41 41.48 35.73
N LEU A 200 -22.28 41.99 35.27
CA LEU A 200 -21.74 41.77 33.93
C LEU A 200 -20.23 41.63 33.99
N LEU A 201 -19.72 40.52 33.42
CA LEU A 201 -18.31 40.36 33.15
C LEU A 201 -18.07 40.59 31.66
N ASN A 202 -17.14 41.47 31.33
CA ASN A 202 -16.68 41.68 29.95
C ASN A 202 -15.16 41.88 29.90
N GLY A 203 -14.59 41.79 28.73
CA GLY A 203 -13.15 41.91 28.56
C GLY A 203 -12.77 41.78 27.10
N THR A 204 -11.48 41.61 26.87
CA THR A 204 -10.91 41.36 25.55
C THR A 204 -10.03 40.12 25.58
N ALA A 205 -10.03 39.35 24.52
CA ALA A 205 -9.13 38.22 24.27
C ALA A 205 -8.60 38.31 22.83
N GLU A 206 -7.67 37.44 22.50
CA GLU A 206 -7.18 37.32 21.14
C GLU A 206 -8.32 36.83 20.23
N PRO A 207 -8.49 37.40 19.01
CA PRO A 207 -9.53 36.97 18.10
C PRO A 207 -9.40 35.45 17.75
N GLY A 208 -10.50 34.74 17.95
CA GLY A 208 -10.53 33.29 17.67
C GLY A 208 -10.07 32.39 18.82
N SER A 209 -9.72 32.97 20.00
CA SER A 209 -9.34 32.20 21.21
C SER A 209 -10.56 31.76 22.02
#